data_d14198f28bfebd8fc4045620ca6fc9c7
#
_entry.id   d14198f28bfebd8fc4045620ca6fc9c7
#
_cell.length_a   1.000
_cell.length_b   1.000
_cell.length_c   1.000
_cell.angle_alpha   90.00
_cell.angle_beta   90.00
_cell.angle_gamma   90.00
#
_symmetry.space_group_name_H-M   'P 1'
#
loop_
_entity.id
_entity.type
_entity.pdbx_description
1 polymer ?
#
loop_
_entity_poly.entity_id
_entity_poly.type
_entity_poly.pdbx_seq_one_letter_code
_entity_poly.pdbx_strand_id
1 'polypeptide(L)'
;MQAPQQGVEFVLGDLATGDGIDAAVRDVETIVHLAGTDKGDEVKAHVLVRAASRAGVRHVVNISVVGADRVPVISRIDKAMFAYFASQQAAEDAIEQSGIPWTNLRATQFHEFVFTVVKQLARSPITLIPAGLKFQPVDSSVVGDRIVELALAGPAGRVADIAGPRVHPLADLVRSYLRARGRRAAIVAVPVPGRAAAAFRAGANLAPESAAGGRTWEEYLQAMC
;
A
#
# COMPACT_ATOMS: atom_id res chain seq x y z
N MET A 1 -1.18 -10.93 -21.27
CA MET A 1 -1.71 -12.13 -20.59
C MET A 1 -0.52 -13.01 -20.28
N GLN A 2 -0.20 -13.24 -18.99
CA GLN A 2 0.88 -14.16 -18.61
C GLN A 2 0.45 -15.60 -18.94
N ALA A 3 1.40 -16.45 -19.32
CA ALA A 3 1.13 -17.87 -19.54
C ALA A 3 0.63 -18.52 -18.23
N PRO A 4 -0.31 -19.48 -18.32
CA PRO A 4 -0.82 -20.17 -17.14
C PRO A 4 0.33 -20.86 -16.40
N GLN A 5 0.55 -20.49 -15.14
CA GLN A 5 1.46 -21.19 -14.25
C GLN A 5 0.83 -22.51 -13.81
N GLN A 6 1.62 -23.58 -13.82
CA GLN A 6 1.16 -24.91 -13.42
C GLN A 6 0.70 -24.88 -11.94
N GLY A 7 -0.52 -25.34 -11.67
CA GLY A 7 -1.11 -25.33 -10.32
C GLY A 7 -1.79 -24.02 -9.92
N VAL A 8 -1.93 -23.05 -10.83
CA VAL A 8 -2.64 -21.79 -10.60
C VAL A 8 -3.93 -21.77 -11.42
N GLU A 9 -5.07 -21.63 -10.76
CA GLU A 9 -6.38 -21.40 -11.37
C GLU A 9 -6.69 -19.90 -11.37
N PHE A 10 -7.12 -19.37 -12.51
CA PHE A 10 -7.55 -17.98 -12.65
C PHE A 10 -9.07 -17.91 -12.63
N VAL A 11 -9.61 -17.25 -11.62
CA VAL A 11 -11.06 -17.01 -11.48
C VAL A 11 -11.33 -15.53 -11.71
N LEU A 12 -12.27 -15.22 -12.60
CA LEU A 12 -12.70 -13.85 -12.85
C LEU A 12 -13.67 -13.42 -11.74
N GLY A 13 -13.40 -12.26 -11.13
CA GLY A 13 -14.26 -11.69 -10.11
C GLY A 13 -14.10 -10.18 -9.98
N ASP A 14 -15.14 -9.51 -9.50
CA ASP A 14 -15.14 -8.08 -9.19
C ASP A 14 -15.58 -7.84 -7.74
N LEU A 15 -14.66 -7.38 -6.92
CA LEU A 15 -14.92 -7.04 -5.51
C LEU A 15 -15.86 -5.83 -5.34
N ALA A 16 -16.01 -4.98 -6.36
CA ALA A 16 -16.91 -3.83 -6.27
C ALA A 16 -18.38 -4.25 -6.45
N THR A 17 -18.66 -5.23 -7.31
CA THR A 17 -20.02 -5.75 -7.56
C THR A 17 -20.31 -7.03 -6.78
N GLY A 18 -19.28 -7.82 -6.47
CA GLY A 18 -19.36 -9.15 -5.89
C GLY A 18 -19.44 -10.29 -6.91
N ASP A 19 -19.49 -9.95 -8.21
CA ASP A 19 -19.57 -10.94 -9.26
C ASP A 19 -18.36 -11.86 -9.26
N GLY A 20 -18.59 -13.17 -9.33
CA GLY A 20 -17.55 -14.20 -9.36
C GLY A 20 -16.81 -14.45 -8.03
N ILE A 21 -17.03 -13.63 -6.99
CA ILE A 21 -16.27 -13.75 -5.73
C ILE A 21 -16.64 -15.05 -4.98
N ASP A 22 -17.90 -15.44 -4.93
CA ASP A 22 -18.29 -16.71 -4.30
C ASP A 22 -17.64 -17.94 -4.99
N ALA A 23 -17.42 -17.86 -6.30
CA ALA A 23 -16.68 -18.91 -7.02
C ALA A 23 -15.18 -18.87 -6.71
N ALA A 24 -14.60 -17.67 -6.61
CA ALA A 24 -13.18 -17.50 -6.33
C ALA A 24 -12.77 -17.97 -4.92
N VAL A 25 -13.67 -17.93 -3.94
CA VAL A 25 -13.38 -18.33 -2.55
C VAL A 25 -13.85 -19.76 -2.20
N ARG A 26 -14.42 -20.49 -3.17
CA ARG A 26 -14.90 -21.87 -2.95
C ARG A 26 -13.73 -22.79 -2.69
N ASP A 27 -13.84 -23.62 -1.64
CA ASP A 27 -12.83 -24.59 -1.21
C ASP A 27 -11.46 -23.96 -0.88
N VAL A 28 -11.44 -22.64 -0.57
CA VAL A 28 -10.26 -21.90 -0.18
C VAL A 28 -10.17 -21.85 1.35
N GLU A 29 -9.03 -22.25 1.92
CA GLU A 29 -8.79 -22.18 3.37
C GLU A 29 -8.20 -20.83 3.79
N THR A 30 -7.31 -20.27 2.99
CA THR A 30 -6.61 -19.01 3.26
C THR A 30 -6.76 -18.03 2.09
N ILE A 31 -7.18 -16.82 2.36
CA ILE A 31 -7.24 -15.73 1.39
C ILE A 31 -6.10 -14.76 1.67
N VAL A 32 -5.35 -14.40 0.62
CA VAL A 32 -4.39 -13.29 0.66
C VAL A 32 -5.01 -12.10 -0.08
N HIS A 33 -5.45 -11.11 0.68
CA HIS A 33 -6.11 -9.91 0.15
C HIS A 33 -5.09 -8.82 -0.15
N LEU A 34 -4.79 -8.65 -1.46
CA LEU A 34 -3.83 -7.65 -1.97
C LEU A 34 -4.52 -6.59 -2.84
N ALA A 35 -5.85 -6.64 -2.96
CA ALA A 35 -6.61 -5.75 -3.83
C ALA A 35 -6.93 -4.44 -3.11
N GLY A 36 -6.01 -3.48 -3.23
CA GLY A 36 -6.19 -2.12 -2.73
C GLY A 36 -6.30 -1.11 -3.87
N THR A 37 -7.12 -0.07 -3.67
CA THR A 37 -7.23 1.08 -4.56
C THR A 37 -7.29 2.37 -3.74
N ASP A 38 -7.36 3.51 -4.43
CA ASP A 38 -7.47 4.82 -3.76
C ASP A 38 -8.85 5.08 -3.12
N LYS A 39 -9.88 4.28 -3.46
CA LYS A 39 -11.25 4.45 -2.95
C LYS A 39 -12.02 3.14 -2.94
N GLY A 40 -12.94 3.01 -1.98
CA GLY A 40 -13.91 1.92 -1.94
C GLY A 40 -13.38 0.58 -1.45
N ASP A 41 -12.20 0.54 -0.84
CA ASP A 41 -11.63 -0.70 -0.32
C ASP A 41 -12.44 -1.26 0.85
N GLU A 42 -13.14 -0.40 1.62
CA GLU A 42 -14.12 -0.82 2.62
C GLU A 42 -15.22 -1.71 2.01
N VAL A 43 -15.85 -1.24 0.90
CA VAL A 43 -16.92 -2.00 0.22
C VAL A 43 -16.38 -3.32 -0.29
N LYS A 44 -15.20 -3.31 -0.89
CA LYS A 44 -14.53 -4.51 -1.42
C LYS A 44 -14.20 -5.50 -0.31
N ALA A 45 -13.69 -5.02 0.82
CA ALA A 45 -13.41 -5.83 1.98
C ALA A 45 -14.71 -6.47 2.54
N HIS A 46 -15.80 -5.71 2.65
CA HIS A 46 -17.09 -6.24 3.06
C HIS A 46 -17.66 -7.30 2.11
N VAL A 47 -17.47 -7.14 0.80
CA VAL A 47 -17.86 -8.15 -0.20
C VAL A 47 -17.02 -9.40 0.00
N LEU A 48 -15.70 -9.25 0.13
CA LEU A 48 -14.78 -10.37 0.33
C LEU A 48 -15.09 -11.15 1.60
N VAL A 49 -15.21 -10.48 2.76
CA VAL A 49 -15.41 -11.18 4.05
C VAL A 49 -16.76 -11.86 4.12
N ARG A 50 -17.81 -11.32 3.48
CA ARG A 50 -19.10 -12.00 3.39
C ARG A 50 -19.03 -13.30 2.57
N ALA A 51 -18.34 -13.27 1.44
CA ALA A 51 -18.14 -14.47 0.62
C ALA A 51 -17.23 -15.48 1.34
N ALA A 52 -16.14 -15.03 1.95
CA ALA A 52 -15.21 -15.83 2.73
C ALA A 52 -15.91 -16.53 3.92
N SER A 53 -16.77 -15.81 4.64
CA SER A 53 -17.54 -16.37 5.76
C SER A 53 -18.50 -17.46 5.29
N ARG A 54 -19.21 -17.25 4.16
CA ARG A 54 -20.11 -18.30 3.59
C ARG A 54 -19.35 -19.53 3.13
N ALA A 55 -18.12 -19.36 2.62
CA ALA A 55 -17.27 -20.44 2.16
C ALA A 55 -16.53 -21.17 3.30
N GLY A 56 -16.59 -20.67 4.53
CA GLY A 56 -15.88 -21.26 5.67
C GLY A 56 -14.37 -21.03 5.64
N VAL A 57 -13.92 -19.94 5.04
CA VAL A 57 -12.50 -19.54 5.02
C VAL A 57 -11.97 -19.42 6.45
N ARG A 58 -10.79 -19.97 6.70
CA ARG A 58 -10.19 -20.06 8.04
C ARG A 58 -9.15 -19.01 8.35
N HIS A 59 -8.65 -18.30 7.31
CA HIS A 59 -7.64 -17.26 7.48
C HIS A 59 -7.71 -16.22 6.37
N VAL A 60 -7.69 -14.94 6.75
CA VAL A 60 -7.54 -13.82 5.81
C VAL A 60 -6.25 -13.07 6.13
N VAL A 61 -5.30 -13.06 5.21
CA VAL A 61 -4.09 -12.23 5.28
C VAL A 61 -4.33 -10.97 4.47
N ASN A 62 -4.28 -9.83 5.12
CA ASN A 62 -4.49 -8.52 4.50
C ASN A 62 -3.20 -7.71 4.46
N ILE A 63 -2.96 -7.03 3.33
CA ILE A 63 -1.96 -5.96 3.26
C ILE A 63 -2.62 -4.60 3.37
N SER A 64 -2.05 -3.76 4.23
CA SER A 64 -2.48 -2.39 4.44
C SER A 64 -1.28 -1.44 4.41
N VAL A 65 -1.48 -0.19 4.79
CA VAL A 65 -0.46 0.85 4.77
C VAL A 65 -0.08 1.31 6.17
N VAL A 66 1.20 1.53 6.40
CA VAL A 66 1.70 2.18 7.61
C VAL A 66 1.10 3.57 7.73
N GLY A 67 0.43 3.83 8.84
CA GLY A 67 -0.26 5.09 9.10
C GLY A 67 -1.75 5.10 8.77
N ALA A 68 -2.37 3.98 8.40
CA ALA A 68 -3.81 3.89 8.17
C ALA A 68 -4.61 4.47 9.35
N ASP A 69 -4.22 4.13 10.58
CA ASP A 69 -4.81 4.59 11.83
C ASP A 69 -4.27 5.96 12.33
N ARG A 70 -3.17 6.47 11.77
CA ARG A 70 -2.45 7.64 12.27
C ARG A 70 -2.60 8.88 11.39
N VAL A 71 -3.06 8.73 10.15
CA VAL A 71 -3.27 9.83 9.19
C VAL A 71 -4.74 10.24 9.19
N PRO A 72 -5.13 11.33 9.88
CA PRO A 72 -6.53 11.72 10.04
C PRO A 72 -7.07 12.36 8.75
N VAL A 73 -7.95 11.67 8.03
CA VAL A 73 -8.56 12.13 6.78
C VAL A 73 -9.94 12.73 7.07
N ILE A 74 -9.98 14.01 7.43
CA ILE A 74 -11.20 14.67 7.92
C ILE A 74 -11.72 15.71 6.91
N SER A 75 -10.87 16.64 6.50
CA SER A 75 -11.24 17.76 5.63
C SER A 75 -11.35 17.36 4.15
N ARG A 76 -11.93 18.25 3.31
CA ARG A 76 -11.96 18.05 1.86
C ARG A 76 -10.55 17.94 1.26
N ILE A 77 -9.59 18.70 1.79
CA ILE A 77 -8.18 18.65 1.34
C ILE A 77 -7.56 17.33 1.75
N ASP A 78 -7.77 16.88 3.00
CA ASP A 78 -7.28 15.58 3.46
C ASP A 78 -7.84 14.45 2.58
N LYS A 79 -9.15 14.47 2.28
CA LYS A 79 -9.80 13.49 1.40
C LYS A 79 -9.26 13.52 -0.04
N ALA A 80 -8.91 14.70 -0.55
CA ALA A 80 -8.37 14.83 -1.90
C ALA A 80 -6.96 14.22 -2.04
N MET A 81 -6.15 14.25 -0.97
CA MET A 81 -4.73 13.85 -1.02
C MET A 81 -4.43 12.54 -0.29
N PHE A 82 -5.21 12.19 0.72
CA PHE A 82 -4.90 11.10 1.67
C PHE A 82 -6.06 10.10 1.85
N ALA A 83 -7.08 10.11 0.98
CA ALA A 83 -8.25 9.22 1.08
C ALA A 83 -7.86 7.74 1.18
N TYR A 84 -6.76 7.35 0.55
CA TYR A 84 -6.21 6.00 0.58
C TYR A 84 -6.02 5.48 2.02
N PHE A 85 -5.51 6.30 2.95
CA PHE A 85 -5.30 5.88 4.35
C PHE A 85 -6.60 5.55 5.06
N ALA A 86 -7.64 6.38 4.88
CA ALA A 86 -8.96 6.10 5.44
C ALA A 86 -9.62 4.87 4.80
N SER A 87 -9.44 4.67 3.51
CA SER A 87 -9.94 3.49 2.79
C SER A 87 -9.28 2.21 3.30
N GLN A 88 -7.97 2.23 3.52
CA GLN A 88 -7.23 1.10 4.08
C GLN A 88 -7.62 0.81 5.53
N GLN A 89 -7.79 1.84 6.37
CA GLN A 89 -8.26 1.64 7.74
C GLN A 89 -9.65 0.99 7.76
N ALA A 90 -10.57 1.47 6.93
CA ALA A 90 -11.91 0.92 6.86
C ALA A 90 -11.92 -0.54 6.34
N ALA A 91 -11.02 -0.91 5.44
CA ALA A 91 -10.84 -2.29 5.00
C ALA A 91 -10.27 -3.17 6.12
N GLU A 92 -9.29 -2.68 6.89
CA GLU A 92 -8.80 -3.36 8.10
C GLU A 92 -9.94 -3.64 9.06
N ASP A 93 -10.72 -2.59 9.41
CA ASP A 93 -11.84 -2.69 10.34
C ASP A 93 -12.89 -3.73 9.88
N ALA A 94 -13.19 -3.78 8.57
CA ALA A 94 -14.12 -4.74 8.00
C ALA A 94 -13.63 -6.19 8.14
N ILE A 95 -12.32 -6.43 7.94
CA ILE A 95 -11.70 -7.75 8.09
C ILE A 95 -11.65 -8.15 9.58
N GLU A 96 -11.23 -7.26 10.45
CA GLU A 96 -11.14 -7.49 11.90
C GLU A 96 -12.50 -7.83 12.52
N GLN A 97 -13.56 -7.15 12.08
CA GLN A 97 -14.93 -7.36 12.56
C GLN A 97 -15.66 -8.52 11.89
N SER A 98 -15.07 -9.18 10.91
CA SER A 98 -15.70 -10.25 10.14
C SER A 98 -15.96 -11.54 10.93
N GLY A 99 -15.25 -11.75 12.05
CA GLY A 99 -15.23 -12.98 12.81
C GLY A 99 -14.38 -14.09 12.18
N ILE A 100 -13.82 -13.90 10.99
CA ILE A 100 -12.86 -14.82 10.37
C ILE A 100 -11.49 -14.56 11.01
N PRO A 101 -10.73 -15.61 11.40
CA PRO A 101 -9.35 -15.41 11.85
C PRO A 101 -8.50 -14.69 10.80
N TRP A 102 -7.73 -13.67 11.22
CA TRP A 102 -7.06 -12.78 10.28
C TRP A 102 -5.61 -12.48 10.69
N THR A 103 -4.83 -12.00 9.70
CA THR A 103 -3.52 -11.39 9.89
C THR A 103 -3.46 -10.11 9.06
N ASN A 104 -3.07 -8.98 9.67
CA ASN A 104 -2.92 -7.70 8.98
C ASN A 104 -1.45 -7.25 9.02
N LEU A 105 -0.85 -7.09 7.84
CA LEU A 105 0.49 -6.54 7.64
C LEU A 105 0.37 -5.13 7.07
N ARG A 106 0.95 -4.14 7.72
CA ARG A 106 1.10 -2.80 7.16
C ARG A 106 2.47 -2.63 6.56
N ALA A 107 2.52 -2.20 5.31
CA ALA A 107 3.76 -1.86 4.60
C ALA A 107 3.89 -0.35 4.41
N THR A 108 5.12 0.17 4.35
CA THR A 108 5.36 1.52 3.85
C THR A 108 5.15 1.58 2.34
N GLN A 109 5.40 2.71 1.70
CA GLN A 109 5.08 2.92 0.30
C GLN A 109 5.99 2.10 -0.63
N PHE A 110 5.41 1.31 -1.54
CA PHE A 110 6.17 0.56 -2.53
C PHE A 110 7.00 1.47 -3.45
N HIS A 111 8.15 0.99 -3.92
CA HIS A 111 8.99 1.70 -4.90
C HIS A 111 8.20 2.11 -6.14
N GLU A 112 7.34 1.26 -6.66
CA GLU A 112 6.51 1.46 -7.86
C GLU A 112 5.56 2.65 -7.69
N PHE A 113 4.94 2.76 -6.52
CA PHE A 113 4.07 3.88 -6.18
C PHE A 113 4.86 5.19 -6.10
N VAL A 114 5.97 5.18 -5.35
CA VAL A 114 6.83 6.36 -5.18
C VAL A 114 7.39 6.81 -6.54
N PHE A 115 7.81 5.86 -7.39
CA PHE A 115 8.28 6.14 -8.74
C PHE A 115 7.19 6.83 -9.59
N THR A 116 5.96 6.35 -9.52
CA THR A 116 4.83 6.94 -10.23
C THR A 116 4.57 8.38 -9.78
N VAL A 117 4.54 8.62 -8.46
CA VAL A 117 4.38 9.97 -7.88
C VAL A 117 5.50 10.91 -8.34
N VAL A 118 6.75 10.48 -8.19
CA VAL A 118 7.93 11.28 -8.56
C VAL A 118 7.96 11.57 -10.06
N LYS A 119 7.65 10.57 -10.89
CA LYS A 119 7.54 10.73 -12.35
C LYS A 119 6.47 11.75 -12.75
N GLN A 120 5.33 11.76 -12.08
CA GLN A 120 4.28 12.75 -12.33
C GLN A 120 4.70 14.15 -11.91
N LEU A 121 5.29 14.31 -10.74
CA LEU A 121 5.78 15.59 -10.24
C LEU A 121 6.88 16.15 -11.14
N ALA A 122 7.79 15.31 -11.62
CA ALA A 122 8.94 15.70 -12.43
C ALA A 122 8.63 16.01 -13.91
N ARG A 123 7.36 16.10 -14.33
CA ARG A 123 7.01 16.37 -15.73
C ARG A 123 7.34 17.79 -16.19
N SER A 124 7.26 18.75 -15.28
CA SER A 124 7.48 20.17 -15.56
C SER A 124 8.93 20.60 -15.24
N PRO A 125 9.47 21.61 -15.92
CA PRO A 125 10.74 22.24 -15.55
C PRO A 125 10.70 22.96 -14.19
N ILE A 126 9.50 23.28 -13.70
CA ILE A 126 9.25 23.71 -12.31
C ILE A 126 8.40 22.65 -11.64
N THR A 127 9.00 21.92 -10.72
CA THR A 127 8.36 20.84 -9.98
C THR A 127 7.85 21.36 -8.64
N LEU A 128 6.53 21.47 -8.50
CA LEU A 128 5.89 21.82 -7.23
C LEU A 128 5.73 20.55 -6.40
N ILE A 129 6.23 20.55 -5.16
CA ILE A 129 6.10 19.42 -4.23
C ILE A 129 5.47 19.85 -2.91
N PRO A 130 4.68 18.99 -2.26
CA PRO A 130 4.27 19.23 -0.88
C PRO A 130 5.47 19.34 0.05
N ALA A 131 5.50 20.43 0.84
CA ALA A 131 6.61 20.72 1.74
C ALA A 131 6.68 19.72 2.90
N GLY A 132 7.89 19.23 3.20
CA GLY A 132 8.20 18.43 4.40
C GLY A 132 7.69 17.00 4.39
N LEU A 133 7.10 16.50 3.29
CA LEU A 133 6.70 15.10 3.19
C LEU A 133 7.92 14.19 3.05
N LYS A 134 7.84 13.03 3.72
CA LYS A 134 8.86 11.97 3.70
C LYS A 134 8.22 10.65 3.31
N PHE A 135 8.99 9.79 2.67
CA PHE A 135 8.60 8.44 2.27
C PHE A 135 9.67 7.45 2.70
N GLN A 136 9.28 6.20 2.87
CA GLN A 136 10.18 5.11 3.20
C GLN A 136 9.92 3.96 2.21
N PRO A 137 10.42 4.07 0.95
CA PRO A 137 10.10 3.13 -0.11
C PRO A 137 10.56 1.72 0.21
N VAL A 138 9.65 0.74 0.13
CA VAL A 138 9.90 -0.69 0.38
C VAL A 138 9.85 -1.49 -0.91
N ASP A 139 10.67 -2.54 -1.00
CA ASP A 139 10.66 -3.48 -2.13
C ASP A 139 9.44 -4.40 -2.03
N SER A 140 8.65 -4.46 -3.11
CA SER A 140 7.47 -5.31 -3.19
C SER A 140 7.78 -6.80 -3.05
N SER A 141 8.98 -7.27 -3.44
CA SER A 141 9.40 -8.66 -3.26
C SER A 141 9.55 -9.03 -1.78
N VAL A 142 10.17 -8.17 -0.99
CA VAL A 142 10.36 -8.39 0.47
C VAL A 142 9.01 -8.45 1.19
N VAL A 143 8.07 -7.59 0.79
CA VAL A 143 6.71 -7.61 1.34
C VAL A 143 5.98 -8.88 0.90
N GLY A 144 6.15 -9.32 -0.36
CA GLY A 144 5.57 -10.55 -0.89
C GLY A 144 6.05 -11.79 -0.13
N ASP A 145 7.36 -11.90 0.13
CA ASP A 145 7.94 -13.00 0.90
C ASP A 145 7.34 -13.02 2.33
N ARG A 146 7.23 -11.85 2.97
CA ARG A 146 6.62 -11.75 4.30
C ARG A 146 5.14 -12.15 4.31
N ILE A 147 4.38 -11.80 3.28
CA ILE A 147 2.97 -12.20 3.14
C ILE A 147 2.85 -13.73 3.01
N VAL A 148 3.73 -14.36 2.22
CA VAL A 148 3.76 -15.83 2.09
C VAL A 148 4.04 -16.49 3.43
N GLU A 149 5.04 -16.02 4.19
CA GLU A 149 5.32 -16.51 5.54
C GLU A 149 4.08 -16.43 6.44
N LEU A 150 3.40 -15.27 6.45
CA LEU A 150 2.22 -15.03 7.26
C LEU A 150 1.04 -15.91 6.84
N ALA A 151 0.85 -16.14 5.55
CA ALA A 151 -0.21 -17.00 5.04
C ALA A 151 -0.01 -18.46 5.46
N LEU A 152 1.24 -18.92 5.54
CA LEU A 152 1.59 -20.28 5.94
C LEU A 152 1.64 -20.48 7.47
N ALA A 153 1.90 -19.42 8.24
CA ALA A 153 2.01 -19.49 9.70
C ALA A 153 0.66 -19.54 10.43
N GLY A 154 -0.43 -19.14 9.77
CA GLY A 154 -1.77 -19.03 10.35
C GLY A 154 -2.08 -17.66 10.98
N PRO A 155 -3.31 -17.51 11.53
CA PRO A 155 -3.79 -16.22 12.02
C PRO A 155 -2.96 -15.66 13.17
N ALA A 156 -2.56 -14.38 13.07
CA ALA A 156 -1.72 -13.70 14.06
C ALA A 156 -2.22 -12.30 14.46
N GLY A 157 -3.40 -11.88 13.96
CA GLY A 157 -3.91 -10.54 14.19
C GLY A 157 -3.02 -9.48 13.51
N ARG A 158 -2.91 -8.30 14.11
CA ARG A 158 -2.00 -7.28 13.62
C ARG A 158 -0.54 -7.63 13.95
N VAL A 159 0.27 -7.80 12.91
CA VAL A 159 1.70 -8.08 13.04
C VAL A 159 2.54 -6.78 12.96
N ALA A 160 3.85 -6.88 13.21
CA ALA A 160 4.77 -5.76 13.06
C ALA A 160 4.75 -5.20 11.63
N ASP A 161 4.83 -3.88 11.51
CA ASP A 161 4.91 -3.18 10.23
C ASP A 161 6.16 -3.64 9.45
N ILE A 162 6.15 -3.50 8.11
CA ILE A 162 7.31 -3.72 7.26
C ILE A 162 7.61 -2.44 6.47
N ALA A 163 8.88 -2.04 6.44
CA ALA A 163 9.28 -0.77 5.89
C ALA A 163 10.54 -0.87 5.03
N GLY A 164 10.72 0.05 4.11
CA GLY A 164 11.94 0.16 3.33
C GLY A 164 13.16 0.54 4.17
N PRO A 165 14.37 0.34 3.64
CA PRO A 165 15.61 0.48 4.40
C PRO A 165 15.93 1.92 4.82
N ARG A 166 15.38 2.93 4.12
CA ARG A 166 15.70 4.33 4.36
C ARG A 166 14.49 5.26 4.22
N VAL A 167 14.46 6.28 5.08
CA VAL A 167 13.52 7.40 4.98
C VAL A 167 14.11 8.49 4.06
N HIS A 168 13.35 8.92 3.08
CA HIS A 168 13.74 9.96 2.12
C HIS A 168 12.79 11.15 2.16
N PRO A 169 13.29 12.40 2.22
CA PRO A 169 12.47 13.56 1.88
C PRO A 169 11.99 13.47 0.42
N LEU A 170 10.74 13.88 0.15
CA LEU A 170 10.17 13.86 -1.21
C LEU A 170 11.06 14.62 -2.22
N ALA A 171 11.64 15.75 -1.79
CA ALA A 171 12.55 16.52 -2.63
C ALA A 171 13.76 15.71 -3.10
N ASP A 172 14.30 14.83 -2.26
CA ASP A 172 15.47 14.02 -2.59
C ASP A 172 15.09 12.86 -3.55
N LEU A 173 13.92 12.28 -3.38
CA LEU A 173 13.37 11.31 -4.32
C LEU A 173 13.18 11.91 -5.72
N VAL A 174 12.65 13.14 -5.80
CA VAL A 174 12.51 13.87 -7.07
C VAL A 174 13.88 14.20 -7.67
N ARG A 175 14.85 14.67 -6.87
CA ARG A 175 16.21 14.99 -7.35
C ARG A 175 16.92 13.75 -7.89
N SER A 176 16.84 12.62 -7.21
CA SER A 176 17.46 11.37 -7.65
C SER A 176 16.85 10.87 -8.95
N TYR A 177 15.52 10.93 -9.09
CA TYR A 177 14.83 10.59 -10.33
C TYR A 177 15.26 11.50 -11.51
N LEU A 178 15.28 12.82 -11.30
CA LEU A 178 15.71 13.76 -12.33
C LEU A 178 17.16 13.49 -12.77
N ARG A 179 18.06 13.22 -11.83
CA ARG A 179 19.44 12.84 -12.13
C ARG A 179 19.53 11.55 -12.96
N ALA A 180 18.78 10.52 -12.54
CA ALA A 180 18.76 9.24 -13.26
C ALA A 180 18.24 9.37 -14.70
N ARG A 181 17.37 10.35 -14.95
CA ARG A 181 16.85 10.68 -16.30
C ARG A 181 17.69 11.73 -17.06
N GLY A 182 18.83 12.16 -16.56
CA GLY A 182 19.63 13.23 -17.17
C GLY A 182 18.92 14.57 -17.28
N ARG A 183 17.90 14.82 -16.42
CA ARG A 183 17.05 16.02 -16.44
C ARG A 183 17.34 16.95 -15.27
N ARG A 184 17.02 18.22 -15.46
CA ARG A 184 17.07 19.25 -14.42
C ARG A 184 15.71 19.94 -14.32
N ALA A 185 15.28 20.23 -13.09
CA ALA A 185 14.09 21.03 -12.80
C ALA A 185 14.31 21.84 -11.51
N ALA A 186 13.67 22.98 -11.43
CA ALA A 186 13.59 23.74 -10.19
C ALA A 186 12.54 23.06 -9.28
N ILE A 187 12.94 22.68 -8.07
CA ILE A 187 12.02 22.05 -7.09
C ILE A 187 11.57 23.13 -6.11
N VAL A 188 10.28 23.40 -6.07
CA VAL A 188 9.64 24.36 -5.19
C VAL A 188 8.73 23.66 -4.21
N ALA A 189 9.03 23.78 -2.91
CA ALA A 189 8.23 23.22 -1.84
C ALA A 189 7.04 24.14 -1.52
N VAL A 190 5.82 23.60 -1.61
CA VAL A 190 4.59 24.33 -1.36
C VAL A 190 3.94 23.81 -0.07
N PRO A 191 3.61 24.68 0.91
CA PRO A 191 2.89 24.27 2.10
C PRO A 191 1.52 23.66 1.76
N VAL A 192 1.25 22.46 2.29
CA VAL A 192 -0.07 21.83 2.20
C VAL A 192 -0.73 21.90 3.56
N PRO A 193 -1.88 22.59 3.69
CA PRO A 193 -2.64 22.62 4.95
C PRO A 193 -3.37 21.28 5.19
N GLY A 194 -3.88 21.10 6.42
CA GLY A 194 -4.67 19.95 6.81
C GLY A 194 -3.99 19.07 7.85
N ARG A 195 -4.81 18.31 8.57
CA ARG A 195 -4.36 17.45 9.67
C ARG A 195 -3.61 16.21 9.16
N ALA A 196 -4.06 15.66 8.03
CA ALA A 196 -3.39 14.54 7.38
C ALA A 196 -1.99 14.93 6.90
N ALA A 197 -1.85 16.09 6.24
CA ALA A 197 -0.54 16.60 5.81
C ALA A 197 0.39 16.89 7.01
N ALA A 198 -0.14 17.38 8.13
CA ALA A 198 0.62 17.57 9.37
C ALA A 198 1.10 16.23 9.94
N ALA A 199 0.24 15.22 10.03
CA ALA A 199 0.59 13.88 10.49
C ALA A 199 1.64 13.24 9.58
N PHE A 200 1.51 13.39 8.26
CA PHE A 200 2.48 12.89 7.29
C PHE A 200 3.86 13.55 7.45
N ARG A 201 3.91 14.87 7.66
CA ARG A 201 5.16 15.59 7.98
C ARG A 201 5.80 15.11 9.29
N ALA A 202 4.97 14.75 10.27
CA ALA A 202 5.41 14.17 11.54
C ALA A 202 5.88 12.70 11.41
N GLY A 203 5.70 12.07 10.24
CA GLY A 203 6.15 10.70 9.98
C GLY A 203 5.12 9.63 10.28
N ALA A 204 3.82 9.95 10.32
CA ALA A 204 2.77 8.97 10.57
C ALA A 204 2.75 7.80 9.55
N ASN A 205 3.30 8.00 8.37
CA ASN A 205 3.45 7.02 7.29
C ASN A 205 4.79 6.28 7.28
N LEU A 206 5.61 6.44 8.31
CA LEU A 206 6.96 5.87 8.43
C LEU A 206 7.01 4.85 9.57
N ALA A 207 7.91 3.86 9.43
CA ALA A 207 8.23 2.86 10.44
C ALA A 207 9.74 2.52 10.39
N PRO A 208 10.62 3.47 10.75
CA PRO A 208 12.06 3.27 10.62
C PRO A 208 12.60 2.12 11.48
N GLU A 209 11.92 1.81 12.58
CA GLU A 209 12.22 0.67 13.46
C GLU A 209 11.90 -0.69 12.82
N SER A 210 11.04 -0.71 11.79
CA SER A 210 10.62 -1.91 11.06
C SER A 210 11.31 -2.02 9.70
N ALA A 211 12.48 -1.39 9.53
CA ALA A 211 13.22 -1.41 8.29
C ALA A 211 13.62 -2.85 7.91
N ALA A 212 13.17 -3.28 6.74
CA ALA A 212 13.52 -4.57 6.14
C ALA A 212 14.62 -4.39 5.09
N GLY A 213 15.23 -5.49 4.67
CA GLY A 213 16.16 -5.52 3.55
C GLY A 213 15.47 -5.22 2.21
N GLY A 214 16.10 -5.63 1.12
CA GLY A 214 15.63 -5.41 -0.23
C GLY A 214 16.31 -4.23 -0.91
N ARG A 215 15.87 -3.93 -2.12
CA ARG A 215 16.48 -2.86 -2.91
C ARG A 215 16.27 -1.49 -2.26
N THR A 216 17.30 -0.67 -2.31
CA THR A 216 17.21 0.77 -2.01
C THR A 216 16.48 1.51 -3.13
N TRP A 217 16.06 2.74 -2.87
CA TRP A 217 15.47 3.60 -3.91
C TRP A 217 16.43 3.83 -5.09
N GLU A 218 17.71 3.99 -4.82
CA GLU A 218 18.75 4.21 -5.81
C GLU A 218 18.92 2.97 -6.71
N GLU A 219 18.97 1.78 -6.16
CA GLU A 219 19.04 0.52 -6.90
C GLU A 219 17.79 0.28 -7.75
N TYR A 220 16.61 0.59 -7.19
CA TYR A 220 15.36 0.54 -7.95
C TYR A 220 15.37 1.49 -9.16
N LEU A 221 15.83 2.74 -8.97
CA LEU A 221 15.95 3.69 -10.06
C LEU A 221 16.93 3.22 -11.16
N GLN A 222 18.06 2.61 -10.80
CA GLN A 222 19.01 2.06 -11.75
C GLN A 222 18.40 0.98 -12.65
N ALA A 223 17.50 0.17 -12.10
CA ALA A 223 16.79 -0.86 -12.86
C ALA A 223 15.68 -0.29 -13.77
N MET A 224 15.14 0.91 -13.46
CA MET A 224 13.99 1.51 -14.15
C MET A 224 14.38 2.65 -15.11
N CYS A 225 15.60 3.10 -15.11
CA CYS A 225 16.13 4.22 -15.90
C CYS A 225 17.33 3.85 -16.72
#